data_94db69077b89c89f3deb7a0a2b868331
#
_entry.id   94db69077b89c89f3deb7a0a2b868331
#
_cell.length_a   1.000
_cell.length_b   1.000
_cell.length_c   1.000
_cell.angle_alpha   90.00
_cell.angle_beta   90.00
_cell.angle_gamma   90.00
#
_symmetry.space_group_name_H-M   'P 1'
#
loop_
_entity.id
_entity.type
_entity.pdbx_description
1 polymer ?
#
loop_
_entity_poly.entity_id
_entity_poly.type
_entity_poly.pdbx_seq_one_letter_code
_entity_poly.pdbx_strand_id
1 'polypeptide(L)' 'MEFQKLQRIIADVLNISEDKITKESAFVDDLKADSLDVFQIITEIEDQFGIQIPDDAIENSVTVGDAATQIQNALAK' A
#
# COMPACT_ATOMS: atom_id res chain seq x y z
N MET A 1 -9.75 9.97 1.31
CA MET A 1 -8.37 10.19 1.79
C MET A 1 -7.51 9.03 1.34
N GLU A 2 -6.28 9.31 1.04
CA GLU A 2 -5.36 8.33 0.42
C GLU A 2 -5.14 7.11 1.31
N PHE A 3 -5.01 7.31 2.61
CA PHE A 3 -4.78 6.19 3.52
C PHE A 3 -5.96 5.22 3.52
N GLN A 4 -7.19 5.74 3.51
CA GLN A 4 -8.37 4.88 3.53
C GLN A 4 -8.48 4.06 2.25
N LYS A 5 -8.17 4.65 1.12
CA LYS A 5 -8.17 3.91 -0.16
C LYS A 5 -7.09 2.84 -0.16
N LEU A 6 -5.91 3.19 0.33
CA LEU A 6 -4.81 2.24 0.43
C LEU A 6 -5.18 1.09 1.37
N GLN A 7 -5.78 1.42 2.50
CA GLN A 7 -6.22 0.43 3.47
C GLN A 7 -7.19 -0.58 2.85
N ARG A 8 -8.14 -0.07 2.05
CA ARG A 8 -9.11 -0.93 1.37
C ARG A 8 -8.43 -1.81 0.32
N ILE A 9 -7.50 -1.24 -0.44
CA ILE A 9 -6.77 -2.00 -1.45
C ILE A 9 -6.01 -3.15 -0.80
N ILE A 10 -5.30 -2.86 0.28
CA ILE A 10 -4.52 -3.88 0.99
C ILE A 10 -5.44 -4.95 1.56
N ALA A 11 -6.56 -4.54 2.15
CA ALA A 11 -7.52 -5.48 2.71
C ALA A 11 -8.06 -6.43 1.65
N ASP A 12 -8.35 -5.90 0.46
CA ASP A 12 -8.85 -6.72 -0.64
C ASP A 12 -7.79 -7.69 -1.15
N VAL A 13 -6.57 -7.22 -1.32
CA VAL A 13 -5.49 -8.06 -1.84
C VAL A 13 -5.14 -9.18 -0.86
N LEU A 14 -5.04 -8.84 0.42
CA LEU A 14 -4.64 -9.79 1.44
C LEU A 14 -5.82 -10.55 2.05
N ASN A 15 -7.03 -10.16 1.69
CA ASN A 15 -8.26 -10.80 2.18
C ASN A 15 -8.35 -10.74 3.71
N ILE A 16 -8.12 -9.55 4.25
CA ILE A 16 -8.22 -9.29 5.69
C ILE A 16 -9.13 -8.09 5.93
N SER A 17 -9.48 -7.87 7.19
CA SER A 17 -10.32 -6.75 7.57
C SER A 17 -9.53 -5.45 7.54
N GLU A 18 -10.16 -4.38 7.07
CA GLU A 18 -9.54 -3.05 7.04
C GLU A 18 -9.13 -2.60 8.45
N ASP A 19 -9.88 -3.02 9.46
CA ASP A 19 -9.61 -2.66 10.86
C ASP A 19 -8.25 -3.15 11.34
N LYS A 20 -7.70 -4.17 10.71
CA LYS A 20 -6.41 -4.71 11.07
C LYS A 20 -5.24 -3.96 10.45
N ILE A 21 -5.54 -3.01 9.58
CA ILE A 21 -4.52 -2.26 8.85
C ILE A 21 -4.42 -0.87 9.45
N THR A 22 -3.24 -0.55 9.99
CA THR A 22 -2.96 0.77 10.56
C THR A 22 -1.74 1.36 9.87
N LYS A 23 -1.44 2.61 10.17
CA LYS A 23 -0.27 3.27 9.62
C LYS A 23 1.02 2.60 10.07
N GLU A 24 1.00 1.99 11.24
CA GLU A 24 2.17 1.30 11.79
C GLU A 24 2.28 -0.15 11.33
N SER A 25 1.27 -0.68 10.64
CA SER A 25 1.30 -2.06 10.17
C SER A 25 2.43 -2.25 9.15
N ALA A 26 3.31 -3.20 9.42
CA ALA A 26 4.39 -3.53 8.49
C ALA A 26 3.87 -4.53 7.46
N PHE A 27 4.20 -4.30 6.18
CA PHE A 27 3.72 -5.16 5.11
C PHE A 27 4.14 -6.62 5.30
N VAL A 28 5.41 -6.83 5.61
CA VAL A 28 5.95 -8.19 5.73
C VAL A 28 5.72 -8.76 7.11
N ASP A 29 6.02 -7.99 8.16
CA ASP A 29 5.98 -8.50 9.53
C ASP A 29 4.57 -8.63 10.08
N ASP A 30 3.73 -7.62 9.84
CA ASP A 30 2.38 -7.60 10.41
C ASP A 30 1.33 -8.15 9.47
N LEU A 31 1.40 -7.81 8.20
CA LEU A 31 0.40 -8.18 7.21
C LEU A 31 0.76 -9.45 6.46
N LYS A 32 1.99 -9.94 6.61
CA LYS A 32 2.45 -11.17 5.97
C LYS A 32 2.37 -11.11 4.45
N ALA A 33 2.53 -9.94 3.88
CA ALA A 33 2.49 -9.76 2.43
C ALA A 33 3.79 -10.30 1.81
N ASP A 34 3.66 -11.17 0.81
CA ASP A 34 4.82 -11.63 0.05
C ASP A 34 5.02 -10.76 -1.19
N SER A 35 6.00 -11.13 -2.03
CA SER A 35 6.35 -10.33 -3.20
C SER A 35 5.19 -10.19 -4.19
N LEU A 36 4.42 -11.24 -4.35
CA LEU A 36 3.27 -11.21 -5.27
C LEU A 36 2.16 -10.32 -4.72
N ASP A 37 1.93 -10.40 -3.42
CA ASP A 37 0.93 -9.54 -2.77
C ASP A 37 1.32 -8.07 -2.89
N VAL A 38 2.59 -7.77 -2.63
CA VAL A 38 3.09 -6.40 -2.74
C VAL A 38 2.95 -5.89 -4.17
N PHE A 39 3.30 -6.71 -5.15
CA PHE A 39 3.17 -6.34 -6.56
C PHE A 39 1.71 -6.06 -6.92
N GLN A 40 0.79 -6.88 -6.43
CA GLN A 40 -0.62 -6.71 -6.69
C GLN A 40 -1.15 -5.43 -6.05
N ILE A 41 -0.69 -5.12 -4.83
CA ILE A 41 -1.05 -3.89 -4.15
C ILE A 41 -0.59 -2.68 -4.96
N ILE A 42 0.65 -2.71 -5.46
CA ILE A 42 1.19 -1.63 -6.30
C ILE A 42 0.31 -1.44 -7.54
N THR A 43 -0.03 -2.53 -8.22
CA THR A 43 -0.84 -2.48 -9.43
C THR A 43 -2.20 -1.83 -9.15
N GLU A 44 -2.84 -2.22 -8.06
CA GLU A 44 -4.12 -1.65 -7.68
C GLU A 44 -4.01 -0.17 -7.34
N ILE A 45 -2.93 0.22 -6.64
CA ILE A 45 -2.70 1.62 -6.31
C ILE A 45 -2.56 2.45 -7.59
N GLU A 46 -1.77 1.97 -8.53
CA GLU A 46 -1.57 2.67 -9.80
C GLU A 46 -2.88 2.84 -10.54
N ASP A 47 -3.71 1.79 -10.54
CA ASP A 47 -4.99 1.80 -11.23
C ASP A 47 -5.99 2.75 -10.56
N GLN A 48 -6.09 2.67 -9.24
CA GLN A 48 -7.07 3.45 -8.48
C GLN A 48 -6.72 4.94 -8.40
N PHE A 49 -5.45 5.26 -8.28
CA PHE A 49 -4.99 6.64 -8.13
C PHE A 49 -4.55 7.27 -9.45
N GLY A 50 -4.39 6.47 -10.51
CA GLY A 50 -3.93 6.98 -11.80
C GLY A 50 -2.50 7.49 -11.78
N ILE A 51 -1.63 6.87 -11.00
CA ILE A 51 -0.24 7.26 -10.86
C ILE A 51 0.68 6.07 -11.15
N GLN A 52 1.97 6.35 -11.30
CA GLN A 52 2.97 5.31 -11.43
C GLN A 52 3.86 5.32 -10.21
N ILE A 53 4.10 4.13 -9.66
CA ILE A 53 4.92 3.95 -8.48
C ILE A 53 6.14 3.10 -8.87
N PRO A 54 7.36 3.61 -8.66
CA PRO A 54 8.56 2.79 -8.89
C PRO A 54 8.53 1.55 -7.98
N ASP A 55 9.01 0.43 -8.48
CA ASP A 55 9.01 -0.82 -7.73
C ASP A 55 9.73 -0.66 -6.38
N ASP A 56 10.82 0.09 -6.37
CA ASP A 56 11.61 0.27 -5.16
C ASP A 56 10.95 1.17 -4.12
N ALA A 57 9.96 1.97 -4.50
CA ALA A 57 9.26 2.84 -3.55
C ALA A 57 8.55 2.01 -2.48
N ILE A 58 7.89 0.92 -2.88
CA ILE A 58 7.21 0.04 -1.94
C ILE A 58 8.21 -0.86 -1.21
N GLU A 59 9.27 -1.29 -1.89
CA GLU A 59 10.31 -2.08 -1.25
C GLU A 59 11.00 -1.30 -0.13
N ASN A 60 11.10 0.02 -0.28
CA ASN A 60 11.68 0.89 0.73
C ASN A 60 10.66 1.28 1.81
N SER A 61 9.38 0.97 1.59
CA SER A 61 8.32 1.26 2.55
C SER A 61 8.18 0.09 3.50
N VAL A 62 8.40 0.32 4.78
CA VAL A 62 8.28 -0.73 5.79
C VAL A 62 6.84 -0.85 6.26
N THR A 63 6.14 0.27 6.40
CA THR A 63 4.78 0.29 6.94
C THR A 63 3.80 0.84 5.93
N VAL A 64 2.51 0.63 6.22
CA VAL A 64 1.42 1.17 5.41
C VAL A 64 1.48 2.70 5.38
N GLY A 65 1.85 3.33 6.49
CA GLY A 65 2.02 4.77 6.55
C GLY A 65 3.09 5.28 5.59
N ASP A 66 4.19 4.54 5.47
CA ASP A 66 5.25 4.89 4.52
C ASP A 66 4.71 4.86 3.09
N ALA A 67 3.95 3.82 2.76
CA ALA A 67 3.37 3.70 1.43
C ALA A 67 2.37 4.84 1.16
N ALA A 68 1.56 5.18 2.14
CA ALA A 68 0.60 6.29 2.01
C ALA A 68 1.33 7.62 1.74
N THR A 69 2.46 7.83 2.39
CA THR A 69 3.28 9.02 2.17
C THR A 69 3.80 9.06 0.74
N GLN A 70 4.27 7.93 0.22
CA GLN A 70 4.75 7.86 -1.15
C GLN A 70 3.64 8.17 -2.15
N ILE A 71 2.44 7.66 -1.92
CA ILE A 71 1.29 7.93 -2.78
C ILE A 71 0.96 9.42 -2.76
N GLN A 72 0.92 10.01 -1.58
CA GLN A 72 0.61 11.42 -1.43
C GLN A 72 1.64 12.28 -2.16
N ASN A 73 2.92 11.94 -2.06
CA ASN A 73 3.98 12.65 -2.77
C ASN A 73 3.80 12.55 -4.28
N ALA A 74 3.42 11.38 -4.78
CA ALA A 74 3.18 11.18 -6.20
C ALA A 74 1.99 12.00 -6.70
N LEU A 75 0.93 12.10 -5.89
CA LEU A 75 -0.25 12.88 -6.25
C LEU A 75 -0.01 14.38 -6.20
N ALA A 76 0.96 14.82 -5.40
CA ALA A 76 1.26 16.23 -5.23
C ALA A 76 2.11 16.81 -6.37
N LYS A 77 2.63 15.98 -7.24
CA LYS A 77 3.47 16.44 -8.35
C LYS A 77 2.68 16.96 -9.53
#